data_ddb038a3eb2c0ac5b651d5b6117d943a
#
_entry.id   ddb038a3eb2c0ac5b651d5b6117d943a
#
_cell.length_a   1.000
_cell.length_b   1.000
_cell.length_c   1.000
_cell.angle_alpha   90.00
_cell.angle_beta   90.00
_cell.angle_gamma   90.00
#
_symmetry.space_group_name_H-M   'P 1'
#
loop_
_entity.id
_entity.type
_entity.pdbx_description
1 polymer ?
#
loop_
_entity_poly.entity_id
_entity_poly.type
_entity_poly.pdbx_seq_one_letter_code
_entity_poly.pdbx_strand_id
1 'polypeptide(L)'
;MKINTGRGTIPLITLVGILSVSALTSLPGLAVSPILGQLTTIFPHATELDIQMLTSLPSLLIIPFVLLAGKLAEKRDFVRLLKAGLWMFAASGVLYLFSDKMWQLMVVSALLGIGSGVIIPLSTGLVSRYFTGEYRVKQFGYSSAITNVTLVVATAVTGYLAEVNWHLPFVVYLLPLVSLLLVGYLKGDTGQPQIAEDTAAVVPEESKRAVPGKYGIHICHLLQLMLFYGVTTYVVLAVTFDLPFLMEAHHFSSGNSGLMISLFFLAIMAPGFFLGHIVKWMGKHTKFYSLLSIAAGLLLIWISPKEWLIIPGCMLVGLGYGVIQPLIYDETVDTAIPEKTTLALAFVMVMNYLAILLSPFITDFFQTLFHTNSKEFPFIFNLCITLLAMWWEYARKKDSLLGGVMSDE
;
A
#
# COMPACT_ATOMS: atom_id res chain seq x y z
N MET A 1 -22.40 19.82 13.40
CA MET A 1 -22.96 18.63 12.76
C MET A 1 -22.60 17.41 13.60
N LYS A 2 -23.56 16.55 13.93
CA LYS A 2 -23.33 15.29 14.68
C LYS A 2 -23.41 14.12 13.71
N ILE A 3 -22.51 13.15 13.85
CA ILE A 3 -22.40 11.97 12.99
C ILE A 3 -22.82 10.74 13.80
N ASN A 4 -23.69 9.92 13.23
CA ASN A 4 -24.13 8.68 13.87
C ASN A 4 -23.02 7.61 13.78
N THR A 5 -22.79 6.89 14.88
CA THR A 5 -21.73 5.88 15.01
C THR A 5 -22.27 4.45 15.12
N GLY A 6 -23.61 4.30 15.21
CA GLY A 6 -24.25 3.02 15.55
C GLY A 6 -24.40 2.79 17.06
N ARG A 7 -23.64 3.51 17.91
CA ARG A 7 -23.77 3.49 19.39
C ARG A 7 -24.15 4.87 19.96
N GLY A 8 -24.24 5.90 19.13
CA GLY A 8 -24.49 7.26 19.55
C GLY A 8 -24.08 8.25 18.46
N THR A 9 -23.77 9.48 18.85
CA THR A 9 -23.34 10.53 17.91
C THR A 9 -22.02 11.15 18.35
N ILE A 10 -21.13 11.41 17.39
CA ILE A 10 -19.87 12.15 17.60
C ILE A 10 -19.89 13.48 16.86
N PRO A 11 -19.14 14.50 17.32
CA PRO A 11 -18.92 15.74 16.59
C PRO A 11 -18.18 15.47 15.26
N LEU A 12 -18.46 16.30 14.24
CA LEU A 12 -17.76 16.22 12.95
C LEU A 12 -16.24 16.33 13.11
N ILE A 13 -15.76 17.17 14.04
CA ILE A 13 -14.31 17.34 14.29
C ILE A 13 -13.64 16.04 14.74
N THR A 14 -14.34 15.20 15.52
CA THR A 14 -13.85 13.88 15.93
C THR A 14 -13.72 12.95 14.71
N LEU A 15 -14.70 12.96 13.80
CA LEU A 15 -14.62 12.19 12.55
C LEU A 15 -13.45 12.67 11.69
N VAL A 16 -13.29 13.97 11.51
CA VAL A 16 -12.16 14.55 10.75
C VAL A 16 -10.83 14.15 11.40
N GLY A 17 -10.75 14.13 12.74
CA GLY A 17 -9.58 13.64 13.47
C GLY A 17 -9.25 12.17 13.17
N ILE A 18 -10.26 11.29 13.17
CA ILE A 18 -10.09 9.86 12.83
C ILE A 18 -9.59 9.70 11.38
N LEU A 19 -10.24 10.39 10.45
CA LEU A 19 -9.89 10.30 9.02
C LEU A 19 -8.54 10.95 8.70
N SER A 20 -8.13 12.00 9.43
CA SER A 20 -6.80 12.59 9.28
C SER A 20 -5.67 11.63 9.65
N VAL A 21 -5.88 10.77 10.64
CA VAL A 21 -4.93 9.71 10.98
C VAL A 21 -4.86 8.66 9.88
N SER A 22 -6.01 8.29 9.30
CA SER A 22 -6.06 7.34 8.17
C SER A 22 -5.30 7.87 6.96
N ALA A 23 -5.36 9.17 6.69
CA ALA A 23 -4.65 9.82 5.59
C ALA A 23 -3.13 9.62 5.64
N LEU A 24 -2.55 9.42 6.84
CA LEU A 24 -1.10 9.29 7.03
C LEU A 24 -0.58 7.88 6.75
N THR A 25 -1.43 6.87 6.74
CA THR A 25 -1.02 5.45 6.77
C THR A 25 -0.25 4.98 5.53
N SER A 26 -0.46 5.59 4.37
CA SER A 26 0.23 5.25 3.11
C SER A 26 1.33 6.24 2.72
N LEU A 27 1.51 7.35 3.45
CA LEU A 27 2.55 8.34 3.14
C LEU A 27 3.97 7.81 3.30
N PRO A 28 4.29 6.99 4.33
CA PRO A 28 5.65 6.50 4.51
C PRO A 28 6.11 5.67 3.31
N GLY A 29 7.25 6.03 2.77
CA GLY A 29 7.89 5.33 1.67
C GLY A 29 7.36 5.65 0.27
N LEU A 30 6.15 6.15 0.09
CA LEU A 30 5.60 6.38 -1.25
C LEU A 30 5.42 7.86 -1.61
N ALA A 31 5.18 8.73 -0.62
CA ALA A 31 4.89 10.14 -0.86
C ALA A 31 6.03 10.90 -1.54
N VAL A 32 7.28 10.54 -1.27
CA VAL A 32 8.49 11.18 -1.84
C VAL A 32 9.10 10.39 -3.01
N SER A 33 8.45 9.32 -3.46
CA SER A 33 8.94 8.53 -4.61
C SER A 33 9.21 9.38 -5.88
N PRO A 34 8.46 10.44 -6.20
CA PRO A 34 8.72 11.25 -7.40
C PRO A 34 10.09 11.89 -7.47
N ILE A 35 10.74 12.13 -6.33
CA ILE A 35 12.04 12.80 -6.27
C ILE A 35 13.25 11.86 -6.32
N LEU A 36 13.03 10.54 -6.31
CA LEU A 36 14.14 9.57 -6.26
C LEU A 36 15.13 9.76 -7.42
N GLY A 37 14.64 10.04 -8.63
CA GLY A 37 15.48 10.35 -9.79
C GLY A 37 16.35 11.58 -9.54
N GLN A 38 15.77 12.68 -9.08
CA GLN A 38 16.51 13.93 -8.80
C GLN A 38 17.58 13.74 -7.72
N LEU A 39 17.36 12.84 -6.75
CA LEU A 39 18.35 12.58 -5.70
C LEU A 39 19.66 11.98 -6.27
N THR A 40 19.66 11.36 -7.45
CA THR A 40 20.88 10.87 -8.10
C THR A 40 21.83 12.02 -8.47
N THR A 41 21.29 13.16 -8.86
CA THR A 41 22.07 14.35 -9.21
C THR A 41 22.59 15.08 -7.98
N ILE A 42 21.83 15.05 -6.87
CA ILE A 42 22.16 15.68 -5.60
C ILE A 42 23.22 14.87 -4.84
N PHE A 43 23.12 13.55 -4.89
CA PHE A 43 24.01 12.60 -4.21
C PHE A 43 24.75 11.70 -5.22
N PRO A 44 25.71 12.22 -6.00
CA PRO A 44 26.35 11.47 -7.11
C PRO A 44 27.19 10.28 -6.64
N HIS A 45 27.50 10.19 -5.33
CA HIS A 45 28.21 9.06 -4.73
C HIS A 45 27.28 7.98 -4.17
N ALA A 46 25.96 8.26 -4.07
CA ALA A 46 24.97 7.28 -3.64
C ALA A 46 24.56 6.37 -4.82
N THR A 47 24.41 5.10 -4.55
CA THR A 47 23.84 4.17 -5.52
C THR A 47 22.33 4.36 -5.64
N GLU A 48 21.72 3.89 -6.72
CA GLU A 48 20.26 3.90 -6.84
C GLU A 48 19.60 3.10 -5.72
N LEU A 49 20.24 2.00 -5.30
CA LEU A 49 19.80 1.22 -4.16
C LEU A 49 19.75 2.07 -2.87
N ASP A 50 20.80 2.86 -2.59
CA ASP A 50 20.83 3.76 -1.42
C ASP A 50 19.67 4.77 -1.46
N ILE A 51 19.37 5.31 -2.63
CA ILE A 51 18.28 6.27 -2.82
C ILE A 51 16.91 5.59 -2.66
N GLN A 52 16.72 4.41 -3.25
CA GLN A 52 15.48 3.64 -3.10
C GLN A 52 15.27 3.17 -1.66
N MET A 53 16.34 3.00 -0.86
CA MET A 53 16.23 2.68 0.56
C MET A 53 15.48 3.76 1.36
N LEU A 54 15.44 5.01 0.92
CA LEU A 54 14.65 6.07 1.58
C LEU A 54 13.15 5.75 1.62
N THR A 55 12.66 5.04 0.61
CA THR A 55 11.25 4.67 0.48
C THR A 55 10.97 3.25 1.01
N SER A 56 11.93 2.35 0.91
CA SER A 56 11.76 0.94 1.32
C SER A 56 12.11 0.69 2.79
N LEU A 57 13.10 1.39 3.35
CA LEU A 57 13.56 1.20 4.73
C LEU A 57 12.46 1.43 5.80
N PRO A 58 11.52 2.39 5.66
CA PRO A 58 10.40 2.48 6.59
C PRO A 58 9.64 1.16 6.74
N SER A 59 9.46 0.40 5.65
CA SER A 59 8.72 -0.87 5.68
C SER A 59 9.37 -1.92 6.58
N LEU A 60 10.71 -1.93 6.67
CA LEU A 60 11.46 -2.81 7.58
C LEU A 60 11.04 -2.60 9.05
N LEU A 61 10.87 -1.33 9.44
CA LEU A 61 10.52 -0.99 10.83
C LEU A 61 9.01 -0.95 11.06
N ILE A 62 8.21 -0.68 10.03
CA ILE A 62 6.74 -0.78 10.12
C ILE A 62 6.34 -2.16 10.61
N ILE A 63 6.88 -3.24 10.05
CA ILE A 63 6.48 -4.62 10.38
C ILE A 63 6.56 -4.93 11.88
N PRO A 64 7.72 -4.81 12.56
CA PRO A 64 7.82 -5.11 13.98
C PRO A 64 7.04 -4.11 14.85
N PHE A 65 6.99 -2.83 14.48
CA PHE A 65 6.33 -1.81 15.27
C PHE A 65 4.80 -1.87 15.16
N VAL A 66 4.24 -2.35 14.05
CA VAL A 66 2.79 -2.68 13.94
C VAL A 66 2.40 -3.73 14.98
N LEU A 67 3.20 -4.80 15.11
CA LEU A 67 2.94 -5.87 16.09
C LEU A 67 3.11 -5.37 17.54
N LEU A 68 4.15 -4.58 17.77
CA LEU A 68 4.42 -3.99 19.09
C LEU A 68 3.30 -3.01 19.49
N ALA A 69 2.87 -2.13 18.60
CA ALA A 69 1.82 -1.17 18.85
C ALA A 69 0.47 -1.85 19.12
N GLY A 70 0.15 -2.94 18.40
CA GLY A 70 -1.03 -3.76 18.67
C GLY A 70 -1.05 -4.28 20.11
N LYS A 71 0.05 -4.88 20.59
CA LYS A 71 0.17 -5.36 21.98
C LYS A 71 0.16 -4.23 23.02
N LEU A 72 0.80 -3.10 22.72
CA LEU A 72 0.83 -1.95 23.62
C LEU A 72 -0.55 -1.30 23.76
N ALA A 73 -1.35 -1.28 22.68
CA ALA A 73 -2.70 -0.71 22.68
C ALA A 73 -3.68 -1.47 23.58
N GLU A 74 -3.40 -2.73 23.94
CA GLU A 74 -4.17 -3.51 24.92
C GLU A 74 -3.91 -3.06 26.36
N LYS A 75 -2.69 -2.57 26.65
CA LYS A 75 -2.22 -2.29 28.02
C LYS A 75 -2.03 -0.81 28.34
N ARG A 76 -1.97 0.04 27.34
CA ARG A 76 -1.67 1.47 27.44
C ARG A 76 -2.82 2.31 26.94
N ASP A 77 -2.87 3.56 27.40
CA ASP A 77 -3.78 4.56 26.85
C ASP A 77 -3.60 4.70 25.34
N PHE A 78 -4.64 4.33 24.60
CA PHE A 78 -4.66 4.30 23.15
C PHE A 78 -4.35 5.67 22.52
N VAL A 79 -4.91 6.75 23.06
CA VAL A 79 -4.72 8.10 22.55
C VAL A 79 -3.29 8.59 22.81
N ARG A 80 -2.71 8.25 23.96
CA ARG A 80 -1.31 8.59 24.26
C ARG A 80 -0.35 7.86 23.33
N LEU A 81 -0.60 6.57 23.08
CA LEU A 81 0.22 5.79 22.16
C LEU A 81 0.13 6.34 20.73
N LEU A 82 -1.09 6.70 20.28
CA LEU A 82 -1.31 7.33 18.98
C LEU A 82 -0.55 8.66 18.87
N LYS A 83 -0.66 9.53 19.88
CA LYS A 83 0.07 10.80 19.91
C LYS A 83 1.59 10.59 19.87
N ALA A 84 2.12 9.59 20.57
CA ALA A 84 3.54 9.26 20.51
C ALA A 84 3.98 8.88 19.08
N GLY A 85 3.23 8.02 18.38
CA GLY A 85 3.48 7.68 16.98
C GLY A 85 3.42 8.90 16.05
N LEU A 86 2.41 9.77 16.22
CA LEU A 86 2.27 11.00 15.43
C LEU A 86 3.43 11.97 15.68
N TRP A 87 3.89 12.13 16.93
CA TRP A 87 5.06 12.95 17.25
C TRP A 87 6.33 12.40 16.63
N MET A 88 6.56 11.08 16.66
CA MET A 88 7.72 10.47 16.02
C MET A 88 7.69 10.67 14.49
N PHE A 89 6.53 10.52 13.88
CA PHE A 89 6.36 10.77 12.46
C PHE A 89 6.64 12.24 12.12
N ALA A 90 6.02 13.18 12.84
CA ALA A 90 6.24 14.61 12.62
C ALA A 90 7.70 15.01 12.86
N ALA A 91 8.35 14.47 13.89
CA ALA A 91 9.78 14.69 14.17
C ALA A 91 10.64 14.22 13.00
N SER A 92 10.33 13.07 12.38
CA SER A 92 11.06 12.63 11.18
C SER A 92 10.87 13.62 10.03
N GLY A 93 9.65 14.16 9.82
CA GLY A 93 9.40 15.20 8.83
C GLY A 93 10.26 16.45 9.04
N VAL A 94 10.39 16.92 10.28
CA VAL A 94 11.27 18.05 10.62
C VAL A 94 12.73 17.70 10.36
N LEU A 95 13.19 16.53 10.80
CA LEU A 95 14.58 16.10 10.63
C LEU A 95 14.98 15.95 9.16
N TYR A 96 14.06 15.52 8.28
CA TYR A 96 14.32 15.47 6.85
C TYR A 96 14.68 16.84 6.27
N LEU A 97 14.04 17.93 6.74
CA LEU A 97 14.28 19.29 6.23
C LEU A 97 15.68 19.81 6.58
N PHE A 98 16.34 19.21 7.57
CA PHE A 98 17.70 19.56 8.00
C PHE A 98 18.76 18.51 7.64
N SER A 99 18.39 17.52 6.83
CA SER A 99 19.26 16.40 6.46
C SER A 99 19.89 16.64 5.10
N ASP A 100 21.22 16.92 5.08
CA ASP A 100 21.99 17.19 3.87
C ASP A 100 22.83 16.00 3.39
N LYS A 101 22.84 14.89 4.16
CA LYS A 101 23.66 13.71 3.83
C LYS A 101 22.80 12.48 3.70
N MET A 102 23.13 11.61 2.76
CA MET A 102 22.37 10.39 2.47
C MET A 102 22.16 9.51 3.72
N TRP A 103 23.19 9.29 4.54
CA TRP A 103 23.07 8.51 5.77
C TRP A 103 22.08 9.13 6.78
N GLN A 104 22.00 10.50 6.85
CA GLN A 104 21.02 11.19 7.70
C GLN A 104 19.61 10.92 7.23
N LEU A 105 19.37 11.03 5.92
CA LEU A 105 18.07 10.71 5.31
C LEU A 105 17.66 9.27 5.61
N MET A 106 18.59 8.30 5.52
CA MET A 106 18.32 6.89 5.86
C MET A 106 17.94 6.71 7.34
N VAL A 107 18.64 7.34 8.27
CA VAL A 107 18.31 7.27 9.71
C VAL A 107 16.95 7.88 9.99
N VAL A 108 16.64 9.01 9.35
CA VAL A 108 15.33 9.66 9.50
C VAL A 108 14.23 8.83 8.87
N SER A 109 14.49 8.15 7.74
CA SER A 109 13.59 7.20 7.10
C SER A 109 13.25 6.04 8.04
N ALA A 110 14.23 5.51 8.77
CA ALA A 110 14.01 4.51 9.80
C ALA A 110 13.11 5.03 10.94
N LEU A 111 13.34 6.25 11.42
CA LEU A 111 12.50 6.89 12.44
C LEU A 111 11.06 7.07 11.94
N LEU A 112 10.88 7.47 10.68
CA LEU A 112 9.59 7.56 10.02
C LEU A 112 8.85 6.21 10.05
N GLY A 113 9.56 5.11 9.75
CA GLY A 113 9.02 3.75 9.78
C GLY A 113 8.52 3.35 11.17
N ILE A 114 9.26 3.70 12.24
CA ILE A 114 8.84 3.44 13.63
C ILE A 114 7.54 4.19 13.94
N GLY A 115 7.49 5.50 13.66
CA GLY A 115 6.29 6.31 13.90
C GLY A 115 5.08 5.78 13.16
N SER A 116 5.25 5.42 11.89
CA SER A 116 4.21 4.87 11.02
C SER A 116 3.74 3.50 11.49
N GLY A 117 4.66 2.63 11.90
CA GLY A 117 4.33 1.31 12.45
C GLY A 117 3.44 1.38 13.68
N VAL A 118 3.56 2.45 14.48
CA VAL A 118 2.63 2.70 15.59
C VAL A 118 1.28 3.23 15.09
N ILE A 119 1.25 4.14 14.13
CA ILE A 119 0.03 4.82 13.67
C ILE A 119 -0.90 3.86 12.91
N ILE A 120 -0.35 2.99 12.04
CA ILE A 120 -1.14 2.15 11.13
C ILE A 120 -2.20 1.30 11.86
N PRO A 121 -1.85 0.46 12.87
CA PRO A 121 -2.85 -0.35 13.56
C PRO A 121 -3.79 0.49 14.42
N LEU A 122 -3.31 1.62 14.94
CA LEU A 122 -4.13 2.51 15.74
C LEU A 122 -5.14 3.29 14.89
N SER A 123 -4.84 3.59 13.63
CA SER A 123 -5.80 4.20 12.69
C SER A 123 -7.03 3.30 12.47
N THR A 124 -6.81 2.02 12.17
CA THR A 124 -7.91 1.05 12.04
C THR A 124 -8.62 0.82 13.37
N GLY A 125 -7.86 0.79 14.48
CA GLY A 125 -8.39 0.72 15.84
C GLY A 125 -9.32 1.89 16.21
N LEU A 126 -9.03 3.12 15.76
CA LEU A 126 -9.93 4.26 15.95
C LEU A 126 -11.29 4.02 15.29
N VAL A 127 -11.32 3.60 14.04
CA VAL A 127 -12.57 3.32 13.34
C VAL A 127 -13.38 2.26 14.09
N SER A 128 -12.74 1.16 14.50
CA SER A 128 -13.41 0.07 15.23
C SER A 128 -13.93 0.49 16.62
N ARG A 129 -13.26 1.43 17.31
CA ARG A 129 -13.67 1.93 18.62
C ARG A 129 -14.86 2.88 18.56
N TYR A 130 -14.91 3.75 17.56
CA TYR A 130 -15.93 4.77 17.44
C TYR A 130 -17.18 4.34 16.68
N PHE A 131 -17.06 3.35 15.77
CA PHE A 131 -18.15 2.94 14.88
C PHE A 131 -18.48 1.45 14.99
N THR A 132 -19.76 1.10 14.79
CA THR A 132 -20.25 -0.28 14.83
C THR A 132 -21.19 -0.59 13.68
N GLY A 133 -21.35 -1.88 13.35
CA GLY A 133 -22.23 -2.36 12.28
C GLY A 133 -21.93 -1.71 10.93
N GLU A 134 -22.97 -1.35 10.21
CA GLU A 134 -22.86 -0.72 8.88
C GLU A 134 -22.09 0.60 8.87
N TYR A 135 -22.17 1.38 9.97
CA TYR A 135 -21.42 2.63 10.09
C TYR A 135 -19.91 2.39 10.12
N ARG A 136 -19.45 1.29 10.72
CA ARG A 136 -18.03 0.90 10.74
C ARG A 136 -17.53 0.55 9.35
N VAL A 137 -18.30 -0.28 8.61
CA VAL A 137 -17.96 -0.66 7.23
C VAL A 137 -17.85 0.59 6.34
N LYS A 138 -18.82 1.50 6.46
CA LYS A 138 -18.80 2.77 5.71
C LYS A 138 -17.59 3.64 6.04
N GLN A 139 -17.20 3.68 7.32
CA GLN A 139 -16.03 4.44 7.75
C GLN A 139 -14.71 3.84 7.28
N PHE A 140 -14.56 2.52 7.23
CA PHE A 140 -13.40 1.89 6.61
C PHE A 140 -13.31 2.23 5.12
N GLY A 141 -14.45 2.29 4.40
CA GLY A 141 -14.48 2.76 3.02
C GLY A 141 -13.98 4.21 2.88
N TYR A 142 -14.44 5.12 3.74
CA TYR A 142 -13.96 6.52 3.75
C TYR A 142 -12.47 6.63 4.12
N SER A 143 -12.00 5.84 5.09
CA SER A 143 -10.59 5.79 5.47
C SER A 143 -9.72 5.36 4.28
N SER A 144 -10.11 4.31 3.58
CA SER A 144 -9.41 3.84 2.37
C SER A 144 -9.39 4.90 1.27
N ALA A 145 -10.54 5.53 1.00
CA ALA A 145 -10.63 6.58 -0.03
C ALA A 145 -9.71 7.77 0.31
N ILE A 146 -9.74 8.25 1.57
CA ILE A 146 -8.91 9.39 2.01
C ILE A 146 -7.42 9.03 1.95
N THR A 147 -7.03 7.81 2.34
CA THR A 147 -5.65 7.34 2.25
C THR A 147 -5.13 7.42 0.81
N ASN A 148 -5.90 6.94 -0.15
CA ASN A 148 -5.52 6.97 -1.57
C ASN A 148 -5.51 8.41 -2.13
N VAL A 149 -6.54 9.21 -1.83
CA VAL A 149 -6.59 10.63 -2.25
C VAL A 149 -5.40 11.40 -1.68
N THR A 150 -5.04 11.17 -0.41
CA THR A 150 -3.87 11.81 0.21
C THR A 150 -2.59 11.44 -0.52
N LEU A 151 -2.43 10.18 -0.91
CA LEU A 151 -1.24 9.74 -1.64
C LEU A 151 -1.18 10.35 -3.05
N VAL A 152 -2.32 10.39 -3.77
CA VAL A 152 -2.44 11.06 -5.07
C VAL A 152 -2.00 12.53 -4.99
N VAL A 153 -2.52 13.26 -4.01
CA VAL A 153 -2.18 14.68 -3.81
C VAL A 153 -0.73 14.83 -3.37
N ALA A 154 -0.28 14.00 -2.42
CA ALA A 154 1.09 14.06 -1.89
C ALA A 154 2.12 13.86 -3.01
N THR A 155 1.99 12.82 -3.85
CA THR A 155 2.95 12.53 -4.92
C THR A 155 2.98 13.62 -5.98
N ALA A 156 1.83 14.18 -6.36
CA ALA A 156 1.79 15.33 -7.27
C ALA A 156 2.49 16.56 -6.67
N VAL A 157 2.15 16.91 -5.42
CA VAL A 157 2.70 18.09 -4.73
C VAL A 157 4.20 17.93 -4.48
N THR A 158 4.66 16.76 -4.03
CA THR A 158 6.09 16.52 -3.78
C THR A 158 6.92 16.63 -5.04
N GLY A 159 6.44 16.16 -6.19
CA GLY A 159 7.11 16.30 -7.46
C GLY A 159 7.35 17.77 -7.83
N TYR A 160 6.32 18.60 -7.75
CA TYR A 160 6.45 20.05 -8.06
C TYR A 160 7.25 20.81 -7.01
N LEU A 161 7.14 20.48 -5.71
CA LEU A 161 7.95 21.10 -4.67
C LEU A 161 9.44 20.83 -4.86
N ALA A 162 9.80 19.67 -5.38
CA ALA A 162 11.18 19.30 -5.66
C ALA A 162 11.84 20.19 -6.72
N GLU A 163 11.08 20.72 -7.68
CA GLU A 163 11.60 21.67 -8.68
C GLU A 163 12.06 23.01 -8.09
N VAL A 164 11.46 23.38 -6.94
CA VAL A 164 11.84 24.61 -6.22
C VAL A 164 13.04 24.34 -5.30
N ASN A 165 12.94 23.28 -4.48
CA ASN A 165 14.02 22.86 -3.59
C ASN A 165 13.79 21.39 -3.19
N TRP A 166 14.82 20.57 -3.31
CA TRP A 166 14.75 19.12 -3.06
C TRP A 166 14.41 18.74 -1.61
N HIS A 167 14.52 19.65 -0.63
CA HIS A 167 14.06 19.42 0.75
C HIS A 167 12.54 19.62 0.90
N LEU A 168 11.92 20.48 0.08
CA LEU A 168 10.50 20.81 0.23
C LEU A 168 9.53 19.61 0.11
N PRO A 169 9.78 18.58 -0.71
CA PRO A 169 8.95 17.38 -0.73
C PRO A 169 8.73 16.74 0.64
N PHE A 170 9.71 16.79 1.52
CA PHE A 170 9.63 16.21 2.86
C PHE A 170 8.66 16.95 3.79
N VAL A 171 8.18 18.16 3.41
CA VAL A 171 7.13 18.87 4.15
C VAL A 171 5.83 18.04 4.26
N VAL A 172 5.57 17.13 3.33
CA VAL A 172 4.42 16.23 3.39
C VAL A 172 4.44 15.38 4.67
N TYR A 173 5.61 15.10 5.22
CA TYR A 173 5.76 14.37 6.49
C TYR A 173 5.49 15.22 7.73
N LEU A 174 5.13 16.50 7.58
CA LEU A 174 4.62 17.36 8.67
C LEU A 174 3.10 17.28 8.81
N LEU A 175 2.38 16.63 7.87
CA LEU A 175 0.92 16.42 7.98
C LEU A 175 0.46 15.80 9.31
N PRO A 176 1.23 14.93 10.00
CA PRO A 176 0.89 14.46 11.34
C PRO A 176 0.68 15.55 12.38
N LEU A 177 1.28 16.74 12.23
CA LEU A 177 1.02 17.89 13.12
C LEU A 177 -0.44 18.33 13.09
N VAL A 178 -1.07 18.30 11.91
CA VAL A 178 -2.51 18.58 11.76
C VAL A 178 -3.32 17.50 12.48
N SER A 179 -2.95 16.24 12.28
CA SER A 179 -3.61 15.11 12.97
C SER A 179 -3.43 15.18 14.49
N LEU A 180 -2.27 15.62 15.00
CA LEU A 180 -2.02 15.83 16.44
C LEU A 180 -2.98 16.86 17.05
N LEU A 181 -3.24 17.96 16.36
CA LEU A 181 -4.19 18.98 16.79
C LEU A 181 -5.62 18.38 16.85
N LEU A 182 -6.01 17.64 15.82
CA LEU A 182 -7.33 17.04 15.71
C LEU A 182 -7.53 15.88 16.70
N VAL A 183 -6.52 15.07 16.96
CA VAL A 183 -6.53 13.99 17.95
C VAL A 183 -6.68 14.52 19.38
N GLY A 184 -6.36 15.79 19.62
CA GLY A 184 -6.66 16.47 20.89
C GLY A 184 -8.17 16.50 21.23
N TYR A 185 -9.03 16.46 20.24
CA TYR A 185 -10.50 16.41 20.41
C TYR A 185 -11.05 14.98 20.57
N LEU A 186 -10.24 13.96 20.41
CA LEU A 186 -10.62 12.59 20.75
C LEU A 186 -10.63 12.48 22.27
N LYS A 187 -11.79 12.19 22.87
CA LYS A 187 -11.89 11.93 24.30
C LYS A 187 -11.05 10.70 24.63
N GLY A 188 -10.14 10.85 25.58
CA GLY A 188 -9.43 9.72 26.17
C GLY A 188 -10.44 8.69 26.67
N ASP A 189 -10.07 7.44 26.51
CA ASP A 189 -10.87 6.24 26.68
C ASP A 189 -11.89 6.28 27.83
N THR A 190 -13.16 6.24 27.48
CA THR A 190 -14.25 5.92 28.39
C THR A 190 -14.95 4.63 27.93
N GLY A 191 -14.21 3.64 27.56
CA GLY A 191 -14.77 2.35 27.20
C GLY A 191 -13.66 1.33 26.88
N GLN A 192 -13.58 0.29 27.70
CA GLN A 192 -12.83 -0.90 27.35
C GLN A 192 -13.20 -1.35 25.94
N PRO A 193 -12.24 -1.75 25.11
CA PRO A 193 -12.58 -2.41 23.87
C PRO A 193 -13.34 -3.68 24.25
N GLN A 194 -14.61 -3.75 23.98
CA GLN A 194 -15.24 -5.05 23.77
C GLN A 194 -14.58 -5.61 22.51
N ILE A 195 -13.42 -6.22 22.76
CA ILE A 195 -12.75 -7.05 21.77
C ILE A 195 -13.67 -8.24 21.57
N ALA A 196 -14.13 -8.38 20.33
CA ALA A 196 -14.37 -9.66 19.71
C ALA A 196 -15.52 -10.56 20.14
N GLU A 197 -16.61 -10.07 20.68
CA GLU A 197 -17.84 -10.89 20.60
C GLU A 197 -18.75 -10.47 19.43
N ASP A 198 -18.66 -9.22 18.96
CA ASP A 198 -19.48 -8.72 17.83
C ASP A 198 -18.78 -8.71 16.46
N THR A 199 -17.55 -9.19 16.35
CA THR A 199 -16.90 -9.37 15.02
C THR A 199 -17.40 -10.62 14.29
N ALA A 200 -18.22 -11.45 14.97
CA ALA A 200 -18.86 -12.63 14.39
C ALA A 200 -20.18 -12.33 13.67
N ALA A 201 -20.68 -11.09 13.67
CA ALA A 201 -22.05 -10.81 13.33
C ALA A 201 -22.30 -9.95 12.10
N VAL A 202 -21.44 -9.96 11.08
CA VAL A 202 -21.84 -9.60 9.70
C VAL A 202 -21.03 -10.45 8.71
N VAL A 203 -21.11 -11.73 8.83
CA VAL A 203 -20.90 -12.65 7.73
C VAL A 203 -22.30 -13.06 7.28
N PRO A 204 -22.69 -12.88 6.01
CA PRO A 204 -23.92 -13.47 5.51
C PRO A 204 -23.89 -14.97 5.77
N GLU A 205 -24.99 -15.53 6.24
CA GLU A 205 -25.16 -16.93 6.64
C GLU A 205 -24.99 -17.98 5.50
N GLU A 206 -24.43 -17.62 4.36
CA GLU A 206 -24.33 -18.47 3.18
C GLU A 206 -22.95 -19.06 2.88
N SER A 207 -21.96 -18.93 3.74
CA SER A 207 -20.68 -19.64 3.53
C SER A 207 -20.41 -20.71 4.57
N LYS A 208 -21.29 -21.73 4.65
CA LYS A 208 -20.96 -23.03 5.23
C LYS A 208 -20.10 -23.86 4.28
N ARG A 209 -18.98 -23.35 3.81
CA ARG A 209 -17.94 -24.19 3.21
C ARG A 209 -17.07 -24.70 4.37
N ALA A 210 -17.19 -26.00 4.63
CA ALA A 210 -16.28 -26.70 5.53
C ALA A 210 -14.84 -26.42 5.10
N VAL A 211 -14.09 -25.66 5.91
CA VAL A 211 -12.67 -25.41 5.69
C VAL A 211 -11.92 -26.63 6.26
N PRO A 212 -11.46 -27.59 5.44
CA PRO A 212 -10.70 -28.74 5.92
C PRO A 212 -9.25 -28.31 6.10
N GLY A 213 -8.89 -27.88 7.28
CA GLY A 213 -7.51 -27.60 7.63
C GLY A 213 -7.27 -27.86 9.11
N LYS A 214 -6.20 -28.59 9.44
CA LYS A 214 -5.82 -28.96 10.82
C LYS A 214 -5.73 -27.75 11.78
N TYR A 215 -5.69 -26.52 11.22
CA TYR A 215 -5.55 -25.26 11.96
C TYR A 215 -6.65 -24.22 11.65
N GLY A 216 -7.72 -24.58 10.92
CA GLY A 216 -8.79 -23.66 10.51
C GLY A 216 -8.33 -22.62 9.46
N ILE A 217 -7.22 -22.86 8.76
CA ILE A 217 -6.71 -22.08 7.63
C ILE A 217 -6.22 -23.05 6.57
N HIS A 218 -6.59 -22.84 5.31
CA HIS A 218 -5.99 -23.50 4.15
C HIS A 218 -4.62 -22.92 3.83
N ILE A 219 -3.58 -23.41 4.53
CA ILE A 219 -2.22 -22.85 4.46
C ILE A 219 -1.69 -22.83 3.02
N CYS A 220 -1.89 -23.89 2.24
CA CYS A 220 -1.37 -23.95 0.87
C CYS A 220 -2.00 -22.86 -0.02
N HIS A 221 -3.32 -22.68 0.07
CA HIS A 221 -4.02 -21.64 -0.69
C HIS A 221 -3.64 -20.22 -0.22
N LEU A 222 -3.52 -20.03 1.10
CA LEU A 222 -3.05 -18.76 1.66
C LEU A 222 -1.63 -18.42 1.19
N LEU A 223 -0.70 -19.39 1.19
CA LEU A 223 0.67 -19.17 0.68
C LEU A 223 0.69 -18.82 -0.80
N GLN A 224 -0.18 -19.45 -1.62
CA GLN A 224 -0.31 -19.10 -3.04
C GLN A 224 -0.81 -17.66 -3.21
N LEU A 225 -1.81 -17.23 -2.43
CA LEU A 225 -2.31 -15.84 -2.45
C LEU A 225 -1.25 -14.86 -1.98
N MET A 226 -0.52 -15.18 -0.91
CA MET A 226 0.59 -14.38 -0.42
C MET A 226 1.68 -14.21 -1.49
N LEU A 227 2.10 -15.30 -2.13
CA LEU A 227 3.10 -15.25 -3.20
C LEU A 227 2.60 -14.43 -4.39
N PHE A 228 1.38 -14.67 -4.85
CA PHE A 228 0.79 -13.94 -5.95
C PHE A 228 0.66 -12.44 -5.64
N TYR A 229 0.25 -12.09 -4.42
CA TYR A 229 0.17 -10.70 -3.97
C TYR A 229 1.55 -10.04 -3.87
N GLY A 230 2.53 -10.75 -3.29
CA GLY A 230 3.91 -10.26 -3.21
C GLY A 230 4.52 -9.99 -4.58
N VAL A 231 4.34 -10.92 -5.53
CA VAL A 231 4.84 -10.77 -6.91
C VAL A 231 4.14 -9.62 -7.64
N THR A 232 2.82 -9.53 -7.56
CA THR A 232 2.08 -8.44 -8.22
C THR A 232 2.40 -7.07 -7.61
N THR A 233 2.56 -6.99 -6.29
CA THR A 233 3.00 -5.78 -5.61
C THR A 233 4.41 -5.39 -6.06
N TYR A 234 5.37 -6.33 -6.06
CA TYR A 234 6.73 -6.08 -6.54
C TYR A 234 6.76 -5.51 -7.95
N VAL A 235 5.99 -6.13 -8.86
CA VAL A 235 5.92 -5.68 -10.26
C VAL A 235 5.46 -4.24 -10.40
N VAL A 236 4.42 -3.85 -9.66
CA VAL A 236 3.84 -2.50 -9.80
C VAL A 236 4.66 -1.43 -9.09
N LEU A 237 5.52 -1.82 -8.14
CA LEU A 237 6.46 -0.90 -7.47
C LEU A 237 7.48 -0.29 -8.43
N ALA A 238 7.73 -0.89 -9.59
CA ALA A 238 8.56 -0.28 -10.63
C ALA A 238 8.08 1.13 -11.02
N VAL A 239 6.76 1.39 -11.00
CA VAL A 239 6.23 2.74 -11.28
C VAL A 239 6.58 3.74 -10.17
N THR A 240 6.70 3.32 -8.92
CA THR A 240 7.01 4.23 -7.82
C THR A 240 8.49 4.32 -7.52
N PHE A 241 9.26 3.26 -7.75
CA PHE A 241 10.68 3.17 -7.39
C PHE A 241 11.61 3.40 -8.57
N ASP A 242 11.29 2.86 -9.75
CA ASP A 242 12.20 2.89 -10.90
C ASP A 242 11.82 3.97 -11.93
N LEU A 243 10.52 4.34 -12.04
CA LEU A 243 10.08 5.38 -12.98
C LEU A 243 10.76 6.74 -12.76
N PRO A 244 10.97 7.25 -11.52
CA PRO A 244 11.66 8.53 -11.31
C PRO A 244 13.09 8.54 -11.88
N PHE A 245 13.80 7.42 -11.81
CA PHE A 245 15.15 7.30 -12.40
C PHE A 245 15.11 7.26 -13.93
N LEU A 246 14.10 6.60 -14.51
CA LEU A 246 13.88 6.61 -15.97
C LEU A 246 13.58 8.04 -16.44
N MET A 247 12.70 8.75 -15.74
CA MET A 247 12.31 10.12 -16.05
C MET A 247 13.51 11.08 -15.98
N GLU A 248 14.31 10.97 -14.92
CA GLU A 248 15.54 11.78 -14.76
C GLU A 248 16.55 11.49 -15.87
N ALA A 249 16.77 10.22 -16.24
CA ALA A 249 17.67 9.85 -17.34
C ALA A 249 17.24 10.44 -18.70
N HIS A 250 15.95 10.70 -18.88
CA HIS A 250 15.40 11.35 -20.08
C HIS A 250 15.18 12.86 -19.90
N HIS A 251 15.74 13.47 -18.84
CA HIS A 251 15.68 14.91 -18.57
C HIS A 251 14.26 15.44 -18.32
N PHE A 252 13.36 14.62 -17.82
CA PHE A 252 12.05 15.06 -17.35
C PHE A 252 12.12 15.61 -15.93
N SER A 253 11.24 16.55 -15.63
CA SER A 253 11.18 17.15 -14.29
C SER A 253 10.59 16.20 -13.25
N SER A 254 10.94 16.43 -11.98
CA SER A 254 10.33 15.70 -10.83
C SER A 254 8.82 15.96 -10.73
N GLY A 255 8.34 17.13 -11.21
CA GLY A 255 6.93 17.44 -11.31
C GLY A 255 6.18 16.48 -12.25
N ASN A 256 6.78 16.18 -13.40
CA ASN A 256 6.23 15.19 -14.33
C ASN A 256 6.22 13.79 -13.73
N SER A 257 7.29 13.38 -13.04
CA SER A 257 7.32 12.11 -12.30
C SER A 257 6.22 12.05 -11.24
N GLY A 258 6.04 13.14 -10.48
CA GLY A 258 4.99 13.25 -9.47
C GLY A 258 3.58 13.14 -10.06
N LEU A 259 3.34 13.79 -11.21
CA LEU A 259 2.06 13.69 -11.90
C LEU A 259 1.77 12.26 -12.39
N MET A 260 2.75 11.58 -12.99
CA MET A 260 2.59 10.20 -13.48
C MET A 260 2.34 9.22 -12.36
N ILE A 261 3.07 9.31 -11.25
CA ILE A 261 2.85 8.49 -10.06
C ILE A 261 1.50 8.81 -9.40
N SER A 262 1.09 10.08 -9.39
CA SER A 262 -0.22 10.49 -8.93
C SER A 262 -1.35 9.86 -9.75
N LEU A 263 -1.23 9.87 -11.08
CA LEU A 263 -2.19 9.21 -11.99
C LEU A 263 -2.20 7.69 -11.81
N PHE A 264 -1.06 7.08 -11.53
CA PHE A 264 -0.97 5.66 -11.18
C PHE A 264 -1.79 5.34 -9.91
N PHE A 265 -1.64 6.10 -8.82
CA PHE A 265 -2.44 5.89 -7.60
C PHE A 265 -3.93 6.19 -7.81
N LEU A 266 -4.25 7.20 -8.61
CA LEU A 266 -5.64 7.49 -9.00
C LEU A 266 -6.24 6.30 -9.77
N ALA A 267 -5.48 5.70 -10.67
CA ALA A 267 -5.89 4.53 -11.42
C ALA A 267 -6.05 3.28 -10.54
N ILE A 268 -5.24 3.11 -9.48
CA ILE A 268 -5.45 2.05 -8.48
C ILE A 268 -6.78 2.21 -7.75
N MET A 269 -7.16 3.45 -7.43
CA MET A 269 -8.38 3.74 -6.70
C MET A 269 -9.64 3.53 -7.55
N ALA A 270 -9.59 3.85 -8.84
CA ALA A 270 -10.75 3.88 -9.74
C ALA A 270 -11.53 2.54 -9.81
N PRO A 271 -10.89 1.36 -9.96
CA PRO A 271 -11.59 0.08 -9.99
C PRO A 271 -12.37 -0.24 -8.71
N GLY A 272 -11.94 0.29 -7.56
CA GLY A 272 -12.62 0.07 -6.28
C GLY A 272 -14.09 0.48 -6.28
N PHE A 273 -14.46 1.51 -7.05
CA PHE A 273 -15.84 1.96 -7.19
C PHE A 273 -16.71 1.04 -8.07
N PHE A 274 -16.10 0.29 -8.98
CA PHE A 274 -16.78 -0.52 -9.97
C PHE A 274 -16.41 -2.00 -9.88
N LEU A 275 -15.72 -2.42 -8.84
CA LEU A 275 -15.14 -3.76 -8.70
C LEU A 275 -16.18 -4.87 -8.96
N GLY A 276 -17.37 -4.77 -8.36
CA GLY A 276 -18.43 -5.74 -8.55
C GLY A 276 -18.90 -5.88 -10.00
N HIS A 277 -18.93 -4.77 -10.76
CA HIS A 277 -19.27 -4.79 -12.18
C HIS A 277 -18.13 -5.38 -13.01
N ILE A 278 -16.88 -5.04 -12.70
CA ILE A 278 -15.68 -5.56 -13.37
C ILE A 278 -15.60 -7.08 -13.20
N VAL A 279 -15.74 -7.56 -11.96
CA VAL A 279 -15.70 -9.00 -11.65
C VAL A 279 -16.86 -9.75 -12.32
N LYS A 280 -18.06 -9.18 -12.32
CA LYS A 280 -19.23 -9.78 -12.98
C LYS A 280 -19.05 -9.86 -14.50
N TRP A 281 -18.45 -8.84 -15.12
CA TRP A 281 -18.23 -8.78 -16.56
C TRP A 281 -17.08 -9.68 -17.02
N MET A 282 -15.93 -9.66 -16.31
CA MET A 282 -14.74 -10.45 -16.63
C MET A 282 -14.80 -11.89 -16.10
N GLY A 283 -15.63 -12.16 -15.11
CA GLY A 283 -15.84 -13.47 -14.51
C GLY A 283 -14.55 -14.12 -14.03
N LYS A 284 -14.36 -15.40 -14.36
CA LYS A 284 -13.19 -16.20 -13.97
C LYS A 284 -11.85 -15.68 -14.52
N HIS A 285 -11.86 -14.79 -15.52
CA HIS A 285 -10.65 -14.26 -16.15
C HIS A 285 -10.21 -12.91 -15.59
N THR A 286 -10.83 -12.40 -14.52
CA THR A 286 -10.54 -11.09 -13.95
C THR A 286 -9.05 -10.91 -13.62
N LYS A 287 -8.41 -11.87 -12.94
CA LYS A 287 -6.97 -11.82 -12.63
C LYS A 287 -6.11 -11.78 -13.89
N PHE A 288 -6.46 -12.60 -14.90
CA PHE A 288 -5.73 -12.64 -16.17
C PHE A 288 -5.79 -11.30 -16.90
N TYR A 289 -6.98 -10.69 -17.04
CA TYR A 289 -7.12 -9.38 -17.70
C TYR A 289 -6.47 -8.26 -16.91
N SER A 290 -6.47 -8.35 -15.58
CA SER A 290 -5.77 -7.39 -14.73
C SER A 290 -4.24 -7.47 -14.90
N LEU A 291 -3.68 -8.68 -14.95
CA LEU A 291 -2.26 -8.88 -15.28
C LEU A 291 -1.94 -8.44 -16.71
N LEU A 292 -2.84 -8.66 -17.67
CA LEU A 292 -2.68 -8.17 -19.04
C LEU A 292 -2.64 -6.63 -19.08
N SER A 293 -3.47 -5.94 -18.28
CA SER A 293 -3.42 -4.48 -18.13
C SER A 293 -2.06 -4.03 -17.58
N ILE A 294 -1.54 -4.72 -16.54
CA ILE A 294 -0.21 -4.42 -15.99
C ILE A 294 0.88 -4.64 -17.04
N ALA A 295 0.85 -5.77 -17.75
CA ALA A 295 1.83 -6.08 -18.80
C ALA A 295 1.82 -5.05 -19.94
N ALA A 296 0.62 -4.67 -20.40
CA ALA A 296 0.46 -3.63 -21.41
C ALA A 296 1.00 -2.27 -20.94
N GLY A 297 0.74 -1.91 -19.68
CA GLY A 297 1.25 -0.68 -19.08
C GLY A 297 2.78 -0.65 -18.99
N LEU A 298 3.40 -1.72 -18.50
CA LEU A 298 4.86 -1.85 -18.43
C LEU A 298 5.50 -1.84 -19.83
N LEU A 299 4.85 -2.47 -20.81
CA LEU A 299 5.28 -2.45 -22.21
C LEU A 299 5.27 -1.03 -22.78
N LEU A 300 4.22 -0.24 -22.53
CA LEU A 300 4.14 1.14 -22.98
C LEU A 300 5.24 2.00 -22.37
N ILE A 301 5.52 1.85 -21.08
CA ILE A 301 6.61 2.58 -20.40
C ILE A 301 7.97 2.19 -20.99
N TRP A 302 8.18 0.91 -21.30
CA TRP A 302 9.45 0.42 -21.85
C TRP A 302 9.72 0.84 -23.29
N ILE A 303 8.68 0.81 -24.18
CA ILE A 303 8.87 1.03 -25.63
C ILE A 303 9.28 2.46 -25.94
N SER A 304 8.81 3.44 -25.19
CA SER A 304 9.09 4.84 -25.52
C SER A 304 9.11 5.74 -24.29
N PRO A 305 10.19 6.51 -24.12
CA PRO A 305 10.32 7.46 -23.03
C PRO A 305 9.53 8.76 -23.25
N LYS A 306 8.51 8.76 -24.10
CA LYS A 306 7.66 9.92 -24.35
C LYS A 306 6.55 10.00 -23.33
N GLU A 307 6.33 11.18 -22.74
CA GLU A 307 5.31 11.42 -21.68
C GLU A 307 3.92 10.89 -22.07
N TRP A 308 3.49 11.12 -23.31
CA TRP A 308 2.18 10.69 -23.79
C TRP A 308 1.97 9.15 -23.84
N LEU A 309 3.05 8.35 -23.77
CA LEU A 309 2.99 6.88 -23.63
C LEU A 309 3.18 6.43 -22.19
N ILE A 310 4.01 7.12 -21.41
CA ILE A 310 4.24 6.80 -20.00
C ILE A 310 2.97 7.01 -19.17
N ILE A 311 2.21 8.10 -19.43
CA ILE A 311 0.95 8.37 -18.73
C ILE A 311 -0.05 7.20 -18.83
N PRO A 312 -0.49 6.78 -20.02
CA PRO A 312 -1.40 5.63 -20.12
C PRO A 312 -0.75 4.33 -19.62
N GLY A 313 0.57 4.19 -19.74
CA GLY A 313 1.32 3.07 -19.18
C GLY A 313 1.13 2.98 -17.66
N CYS A 314 1.38 4.07 -16.92
CA CYS A 314 1.17 4.15 -15.48
C CYS A 314 -0.29 3.89 -15.10
N MET A 315 -1.23 4.46 -15.85
CA MET A 315 -2.66 4.23 -15.61
C MET A 315 -3.07 2.77 -15.80
N LEU A 316 -2.58 2.09 -16.85
CA LEU A 316 -2.88 0.68 -17.09
C LEU A 316 -2.30 -0.22 -16.00
N VAL A 317 -1.08 0.05 -15.52
CA VAL A 317 -0.50 -0.66 -14.37
C VAL A 317 -1.36 -0.46 -13.14
N GLY A 318 -1.76 0.79 -12.86
CA GLY A 318 -2.61 1.14 -11.71
C GLY A 318 -3.99 0.47 -11.77
N LEU A 319 -4.65 0.52 -12.93
CA LEU A 319 -5.96 -0.14 -13.12
C LEU A 319 -5.89 -1.65 -12.88
N GLY A 320 -4.87 -2.32 -13.42
CA GLY A 320 -4.67 -3.74 -13.21
C GLY A 320 -4.49 -4.10 -11.73
N TYR A 321 -3.62 -3.39 -11.03
CA TYR A 321 -3.35 -3.63 -9.60
C TYR A 321 -4.55 -3.27 -8.72
N GLY A 322 -5.28 -2.20 -9.05
CA GLY A 322 -6.48 -1.77 -8.33
C GLY A 322 -7.63 -2.78 -8.36
N VAL A 323 -7.62 -3.72 -9.33
CA VAL A 323 -8.52 -4.88 -9.36
C VAL A 323 -7.95 -6.06 -8.58
N ILE A 324 -6.66 -6.36 -8.73
CA ILE A 324 -6.02 -7.55 -8.12
C ILE A 324 -6.03 -7.46 -6.59
N GLN A 325 -5.67 -6.32 -6.03
CA GLN A 325 -5.51 -6.16 -4.58
C GLN A 325 -6.79 -6.51 -3.79
N PRO A 326 -7.96 -5.92 -4.07
CA PRO A 326 -9.18 -6.27 -3.34
C PRO A 326 -9.65 -7.70 -3.61
N LEU A 327 -9.41 -8.26 -4.80
CA LEU A 327 -9.72 -9.67 -5.09
C LEU A 327 -8.91 -10.63 -4.22
N ILE A 328 -7.61 -10.35 -4.00
CA ILE A 328 -6.77 -11.17 -3.14
C ILE A 328 -7.26 -11.11 -1.69
N TYR A 329 -7.68 -9.94 -1.22
CA TYR A 329 -8.22 -9.81 0.13
C TYR A 329 -9.54 -10.60 0.28
N ASP A 330 -10.41 -10.55 -0.70
CA ASP A 330 -11.67 -11.30 -0.72
C ASP A 330 -11.42 -12.82 -0.70
N GLU A 331 -10.58 -13.32 -1.61
CA GLU A 331 -10.17 -14.73 -1.62
C GLU A 331 -9.46 -15.18 -0.34
N THR A 332 -8.72 -14.26 0.31
CA THR A 332 -8.04 -14.56 1.58
C THR A 332 -9.04 -14.84 2.69
N VAL A 333 -10.15 -14.13 2.72
CA VAL A 333 -11.25 -14.37 3.69
C VAL A 333 -11.77 -15.80 3.56
N ASP A 334 -11.90 -16.31 2.33
CA ASP A 334 -12.37 -17.67 2.06
C ASP A 334 -11.35 -18.78 2.43
N THR A 335 -10.10 -18.43 2.72
CA THR A 335 -9.07 -19.41 3.12
C THR A 335 -9.07 -19.77 4.61
N ALA A 336 -9.81 -19.04 5.43
CA ALA A 336 -9.77 -19.17 6.89
C ALA A 336 -11.17 -19.22 7.49
N ILE A 337 -11.29 -19.90 8.64
CA ILE A 337 -12.50 -19.82 9.46
C ILE A 337 -12.67 -18.38 10.00
N PRO A 338 -13.90 -17.92 10.31
CA PRO A 338 -14.18 -16.55 10.73
C PRO A 338 -13.25 -16.01 11.83
N GLU A 339 -12.90 -16.85 12.81
CA GLU A 339 -12.03 -16.47 13.94
C GLU A 339 -10.59 -16.21 13.53
N LYS A 340 -10.14 -16.72 12.38
CA LYS A 340 -8.75 -16.61 11.88
C LYS A 340 -8.61 -15.75 10.63
N THR A 341 -9.70 -15.23 10.09
CA THR A 341 -9.70 -14.38 8.89
C THR A 341 -8.80 -13.16 9.05
N THR A 342 -8.85 -12.50 10.21
CA THR A 342 -7.99 -11.34 10.50
C THR A 342 -6.50 -11.70 10.46
N LEU A 343 -6.15 -12.89 10.96
CA LEU A 343 -4.78 -13.39 10.93
C LEU A 343 -4.33 -13.70 9.49
N ALA A 344 -5.18 -14.33 8.69
CA ALA A 344 -4.89 -14.62 7.28
C ALA A 344 -4.68 -13.32 6.47
N LEU A 345 -5.55 -12.33 6.65
CA LEU A 345 -5.39 -11.00 6.04
C LEU A 345 -4.10 -10.31 6.50
N ALA A 346 -3.74 -10.41 7.78
CA ALA A 346 -2.49 -9.84 8.27
C ALA A 346 -1.26 -10.45 7.59
N PHE A 347 -1.23 -11.78 7.36
CA PHE A 347 -0.14 -12.42 6.61
C PHE A 347 -0.04 -11.92 5.18
N VAL A 348 -1.16 -11.74 4.49
CA VAL A 348 -1.18 -11.18 3.13
C VAL A 348 -0.68 -9.73 3.13
N MET A 349 -1.10 -8.91 4.11
CA MET A 349 -0.62 -7.52 4.23
C MET A 349 0.89 -7.43 4.53
N VAL A 350 1.44 -8.34 5.31
CA VAL A 350 2.90 -8.40 5.55
C VAL A 350 3.65 -8.58 4.22
N MET A 351 3.10 -9.33 3.27
CA MET A 351 3.72 -9.49 1.95
C MET A 351 3.83 -8.18 1.17
N ASN A 352 2.89 -7.24 1.36
CA ASN A 352 2.98 -5.91 0.77
C ASN A 352 4.22 -5.15 1.27
N TYR A 353 4.40 -5.08 2.59
CA TYR A 353 5.57 -4.42 3.18
C TYR A 353 6.87 -5.13 2.86
N LEU A 354 6.85 -6.46 2.78
CA LEU A 354 8.00 -7.25 2.38
C LEU A 354 8.37 -7.01 0.91
N ALA A 355 7.38 -6.91 0.01
CA ALA A 355 7.61 -6.56 -1.39
C ALA A 355 8.20 -5.16 -1.52
N ILE A 356 7.69 -4.16 -0.78
CA ILE A 356 8.25 -2.81 -0.74
C ILE A 356 9.69 -2.82 -0.25
N LEU A 357 9.99 -3.54 0.83
CA LEU A 357 11.33 -3.64 1.40
C LEU A 357 12.31 -4.31 0.43
N LEU A 358 11.90 -5.41 -0.18
CA LEU A 358 12.78 -6.24 -1.03
C LEU A 358 12.91 -5.72 -2.46
N SER A 359 11.98 -4.88 -2.93
CA SER A 359 11.95 -4.40 -4.32
C SER A 359 13.28 -3.81 -4.78
N PRO A 360 13.94 -2.87 -4.07
CA PRO A 360 15.21 -2.32 -4.51
C PRO A 360 16.32 -3.37 -4.58
N PHE A 361 16.38 -4.27 -3.60
CA PHE A 361 17.41 -5.32 -3.55
C PHE A 361 17.26 -6.34 -4.68
N ILE A 362 16.02 -6.70 -5.02
CA ILE A 362 15.75 -7.63 -6.13
C ILE A 362 16.16 -6.97 -7.45
N THR A 363 15.78 -5.73 -7.66
CA THR A 363 16.11 -4.98 -8.89
C THR A 363 17.63 -4.83 -9.03
N ASP A 364 18.34 -4.38 -7.98
CA ASP A 364 19.80 -4.22 -7.97
C ASP A 364 20.53 -5.54 -8.19
N PHE A 365 20.08 -6.62 -7.53
CA PHE A 365 20.65 -7.96 -7.72
C PHE A 365 20.58 -8.42 -9.19
N PHE A 366 19.41 -8.26 -9.83
CA PHE A 366 19.26 -8.69 -11.22
C PHE A 366 19.96 -7.75 -12.20
N GLN A 367 20.02 -6.46 -11.95
CA GLN A 367 20.83 -5.52 -12.73
C GLN A 367 22.31 -5.91 -12.70
N THR A 368 22.84 -6.24 -11.51
CA THR A 368 24.22 -6.72 -11.34
C THR A 368 24.44 -8.06 -12.04
N LEU A 369 23.50 -9.01 -11.89
CA LEU A 369 23.60 -10.35 -12.52
C LEU A 369 23.63 -10.27 -14.06
N PHE A 370 22.82 -9.40 -14.65
CA PHE A 370 22.76 -9.19 -16.10
C PHE A 370 23.77 -8.14 -16.62
N HIS A 371 24.62 -7.61 -15.74
CA HIS A 371 25.62 -6.59 -16.04
C HIS A 371 25.03 -5.38 -16.80
N THR A 372 23.86 -4.90 -16.36
CA THR A 372 23.17 -3.79 -17.00
C THR A 372 22.89 -2.66 -16.02
N ASN A 373 23.09 -1.41 -16.47
CA ASN A 373 22.74 -0.20 -15.73
C ASN A 373 21.61 0.59 -16.44
N SER A 374 20.91 -0.06 -17.39
CA SER A 374 19.80 0.57 -18.13
C SER A 374 18.63 0.88 -17.18
N LYS A 375 18.08 2.09 -17.29
CA LYS A 375 16.92 2.53 -16.54
C LYS A 375 15.60 1.90 -17.02
N GLU A 376 15.61 1.33 -18.21
CA GLU A 376 14.51 0.57 -18.79
C GLU A 376 14.47 -0.87 -18.31
N PHE A 377 15.61 -1.41 -17.78
CA PHE A 377 15.72 -2.79 -17.35
C PHE A 377 14.65 -3.22 -16.33
N PRO A 378 14.34 -2.45 -15.28
CA PRO A 378 13.30 -2.84 -14.32
C PRO A 378 11.95 -3.07 -14.98
N PHE A 379 11.58 -2.29 -16.00
CA PHE A 379 10.29 -2.39 -16.67
C PHE A 379 10.19 -3.65 -17.53
N ILE A 380 11.23 -3.98 -18.31
CA ILE A 380 11.23 -5.23 -19.10
C ILE A 380 11.32 -6.46 -18.20
N PHE A 381 12.09 -6.41 -17.11
CA PHE A 381 12.21 -7.49 -16.15
C PHE A 381 10.86 -7.76 -15.46
N ASN A 382 10.17 -6.73 -14.99
CA ASN A 382 8.85 -6.83 -14.41
C ASN A 382 7.77 -7.24 -15.43
N LEU A 383 7.92 -6.85 -16.71
CA LEU A 383 7.07 -7.35 -17.80
C LEU A 383 7.23 -8.87 -17.95
N CYS A 384 8.46 -9.39 -17.96
CA CYS A 384 8.70 -10.84 -18.01
C CYS A 384 8.08 -11.59 -16.82
N ILE A 385 8.22 -11.05 -15.60
CA ILE A 385 7.58 -11.61 -14.41
C ILE A 385 6.06 -11.62 -14.54
N THR A 386 5.47 -10.52 -15.05
CA THR A 386 4.02 -10.42 -15.26
C THR A 386 3.53 -11.47 -16.29
N LEU A 387 4.26 -11.67 -17.39
CA LEU A 387 3.93 -12.68 -18.38
C LEU A 387 4.04 -14.10 -17.80
N LEU A 388 5.02 -14.37 -16.94
CA LEU A 388 5.12 -15.65 -16.21
C LEU A 388 3.94 -15.84 -15.25
N ALA A 389 3.54 -14.78 -14.52
CA ALA A 389 2.37 -14.83 -13.65
C ALA A 389 1.06 -15.06 -14.44
N MET A 390 0.93 -14.47 -15.64
CA MET A 390 -0.20 -14.71 -16.54
C MET A 390 -0.24 -16.16 -17.03
N TRP A 391 0.92 -16.69 -17.43
CA TRP A 391 1.05 -18.08 -17.86
C TRP A 391 0.71 -19.05 -16.72
N TRP A 392 1.19 -18.78 -15.50
CA TRP A 392 0.87 -19.55 -14.30
C TRP A 392 -0.66 -19.58 -14.02
N GLU A 393 -1.30 -18.43 -14.07
CA GLU A 393 -2.75 -18.33 -13.84
C GLU A 393 -3.56 -19.05 -14.93
N TYR A 394 -3.09 -19.00 -16.19
CA TYR A 394 -3.70 -19.71 -17.29
C TYR A 394 -3.54 -21.24 -17.16
N ALA A 395 -2.33 -21.73 -16.83
CA ALA A 395 -2.05 -23.15 -16.67
C ALA A 395 -2.86 -23.78 -15.53
N ARG A 396 -2.96 -23.07 -14.38
CA ARG A 396 -3.72 -23.52 -13.22
C ARG A 396 -5.21 -23.72 -13.53
N LYS A 397 -5.79 -22.88 -14.39
CA LYS A 397 -7.18 -23.04 -14.84
C LYS A 397 -7.39 -24.25 -15.71
N LYS A 398 -6.41 -24.59 -16.53
CA LYS A 398 -6.49 -25.77 -17.41
C LYS A 398 -6.49 -27.06 -16.59
N ASP A 399 -5.68 -27.13 -15.52
CA ASP A 399 -5.67 -28.30 -14.61
C ASP A 399 -6.95 -28.44 -13.82
N SER A 400 -7.58 -27.34 -13.39
CA SER A 400 -8.90 -27.34 -12.74
C SER A 400 -10.02 -27.82 -13.65
N LEU A 401 -9.94 -27.55 -14.95
CA LEU A 401 -10.90 -28.04 -15.95
C LEU A 401 -10.70 -29.53 -16.27
N LEU A 402 -9.45 -30.02 -16.26
CA LEU A 402 -9.14 -31.42 -16.48
C LEU A 402 -9.45 -32.30 -15.25
N GLY A 403 -9.29 -31.75 -14.03
CA GLY A 403 -9.64 -32.44 -12.78
C GLY A 403 -11.16 -32.58 -12.58
N GLY A 404 -11.97 -31.66 -13.11
CA GLY A 404 -13.44 -31.73 -13.06
C GLY A 404 -14.06 -32.77 -14.00
N VAL A 405 -13.33 -33.19 -15.02
CA VAL A 405 -13.80 -34.22 -15.99
C VAL A 405 -13.52 -35.65 -15.49
N MET A 406 -12.57 -35.82 -14.55
CA MET A 406 -12.22 -37.14 -14.01
C MET A 406 -12.95 -37.52 -12.72
N SER A 407 -13.83 -36.65 -12.19
CA SER A 407 -14.65 -36.94 -10.99
C SER A 407 -16.11 -37.32 -11.28
N ASP A 408 -16.51 -37.35 -12.56
CA ASP A 408 -17.84 -37.71 -13.00
C ASP A 408 -17.87 -39.03 -13.84
N GLU A 409 -16.82 -39.86 -13.77
CA GLU A 409 -16.79 -41.26 -14.15
C GLU A 409 -16.54 -42.12 -12.87
#